data_360a3f22f6aef8ec54eedfd1f636b151
#
_entry.id   360a3f22f6aef8ec54eedfd1f636b151
#
_cell.length_a   1.000
_cell.length_b   1.000
_cell.length_c   1.000
_cell.angle_alpha   90.00
_cell.angle_beta   90.00
_cell.angle_gamma   90.00
#
_symmetry.space_group_name_H-M   'P 1'
#
loop_
_entity.id
_entity.type
_entity.pdbx_description
1 polymer ?
#
loop_
_entity_poly.entity_id
_entity_poly.type
_entity_poly.pdbx_seq_one_letter_code
_entity_poly.pdbx_strand_id
1 'polypeptide(L)'
;MNGFMLSGYFLSAIATLVLAGWLGTHRARLGAASTMAAVALSLTALWTISVLAYGAFAISGQLLFSSASLAWLWVLYRLFVQDGRHASLTPSRPVVAALAFVELLQIAVVLALPGLDEAMGPDPRERVATVLRLLFCAGSLVL
;
A
#
# COMPACT_ATOMS: atom_id res chain seq x y z
N MET A 1 8.68 -6.98 20.29
CA MET A 1 7.37 -7.14 19.61
C MET A 1 6.54 -8.11 20.42
N ASN A 2 5.34 -7.74 20.88
CA ASN A 2 4.50 -8.61 21.69
C ASN A 2 4.00 -9.79 20.85
N GLY A 3 3.93 -11.00 21.43
CA GLY A 3 3.51 -12.22 20.70
C GLY A 3 2.15 -12.08 19.98
N PHE A 4 1.25 -11.25 20.51
CA PHE A 4 -0.02 -10.91 19.89
C PHE A 4 0.13 -10.17 18.55
N MET A 5 1.07 -9.24 18.44
CA MET A 5 1.35 -8.55 17.17
C MET A 5 1.94 -9.49 16.13
N LEU A 6 2.84 -10.38 16.55
CA LEU A 6 3.46 -11.37 15.67
C LEU A 6 2.42 -12.31 15.06
N SER A 7 1.49 -12.81 15.87
CA SER A 7 0.40 -13.68 15.41
C SER A 7 -0.54 -12.97 14.44
N GLY A 8 -0.83 -11.68 14.67
CA GLY A 8 -1.66 -10.87 13.77
C GLY A 8 -1.04 -10.69 12.37
N TYR A 9 0.25 -10.36 12.31
CA TYR A 9 0.96 -10.25 11.02
C TYR A 9 1.05 -11.59 10.29
N PHE A 10 1.31 -12.68 11.01
CA PHE A 10 1.39 -14.01 10.44
C PHE A 10 0.04 -14.46 9.85
N LEU A 11 -1.06 -14.25 10.60
CA LEU A 11 -2.41 -14.56 10.13
C LEU A 11 -2.79 -13.71 8.90
N SER A 12 -2.45 -12.42 8.92
CA SER A 12 -2.68 -11.51 7.79
C SER A 12 -1.91 -11.95 6.54
N ALA A 13 -0.65 -12.35 6.68
CA ALA A 13 0.15 -12.86 5.57
C ALA A 13 -0.47 -14.11 4.94
N ILE A 14 -0.89 -15.07 5.75
CA ILE A 14 -1.54 -16.29 5.26
C ILE A 14 -2.86 -15.96 4.56
N ALA A 15 -3.72 -15.16 5.17
CA ALA A 15 -5.01 -14.79 4.60
C ALA A 15 -4.87 -14.07 3.25
N THR A 16 -3.94 -13.12 3.15
CA THR A 16 -3.69 -12.39 1.90
C THR A 16 -3.10 -13.28 0.81
N LEU A 17 -2.21 -14.23 1.15
CA LEU A 17 -1.67 -15.20 0.19
C LEU A 17 -2.73 -16.17 -0.32
N VAL A 18 -3.57 -16.69 0.56
CA VAL A 18 -4.68 -17.60 0.18
C VAL A 18 -5.65 -16.88 -0.74
N LEU A 19 -6.04 -15.64 -0.42
CA LEU A 19 -6.92 -14.84 -1.25
C LEU A 19 -6.28 -14.50 -2.60
N ALA A 20 -5.00 -14.12 -2.62
CA ALA A 20 -4.28 -13.85 -3.85
C ALA A 20 -4.22 -15.08 -4.76
N GLY A 21 -3.92 -16.26 -4.20
CA GLY A 21 -3.91 -17.53 -4.91
C GLY A 21 -5.28 -17.90 -5.46
N TRP A 22 -6.33 -17.75 -4.65
CA TRP A 22 -7.71 -18.03 -5.07
C TRP A 22 -8.15 -17.11 -6.22
N LEU A 23 -7.89 -15.80 -6.11
CA LEU A 23 -8.17 -14.84 -7.19
C LEU A 23 -7.36 -15.13 -8.45
N GLY A 24 -6.11 -15.53 -8.32
CA GLY A 24 -5.24 -15.88 -9.43
C GLY A 24 -5.74 -17.11 -10.20
N THR A 25 -6.25 -18.13 -9.50
CA THR A 25 -6.81 -19.33 -10.13
C THR A 25 -8.16 -19.10 -10.79
N HIS A 26 -8.98 -18.16 -10.27
CA HIS A 26 -10.32 -17.85 -10.77
C HIS A 26 -10.35 -16.63 -11.71
N ARG A 27 -9.18 -16.11 -12.12
CA ARG A 27 -9.07 -14.92 -12.99
C ARG A 27 -9.90 -14.96 -14.28
N ALA A 28 -10.04 -16.15 -14.87
CA ALA A 28 -10.80 -16.34 -16.12
C ALA A 28 -12.31 -16.04 -15.94
N ARG A 29 -12.84 -16.22 -14.74
CA ARG A 29 -14.26 -15.96 -14.41
C ARG A 29 -14.52 -14.55 -13.90
N LEU A 30 -13.52 -13.91 -13.26
CA LEU A 30 -13.67 -12.64 -12.55
C LEU A 30 -13.15 -11.42 -13.34
N GLY A 31 -12.50 -11.65 -14.50
CA GLY A 31 -12.03 -10.57 -15.38
C GLY A 31 -10.73 -9.89 -14.92
N ALA A 32 -10.36 -8.80 -15.61
CA ALA A 32 -9.09 -8.11 -15.41
C ALA A 32 -8.90 -7.49 -14.02
N ALA A 33 -9.99 -7.10 -13.36
CA ALA A 33 -9.94 -6.52 -12.00
C ALA A 33 -9.42 -7.53 -10.96
N SER A 34 -9.72 -8.83 -11.13
CA SER A 34 -9.25 -9.87 -10.20
C SER A 34 -7.73 -10.06 -10.25
N THR A 35 -7.13 -9.90 -11.43
CA THR A 35 -5.68 -9.99 -11.59
C THR A 35 -4.98 -8.85 -10.85
N MET A 36 -5.50 -7.63 -10.96
CA MET A 36 -4.97 -6.47 -10.24
C MET A 36 -5.15 -6.60 -8.72
N ALA A 37 -6.31 -7.10 -8.28
CA ALA A 37 -6.54 -7.38 -6.87
C ALA A 37 -5.61 -8.48 -6.32
N ALA A 38 -5.32 -9.52 -7.12
CA ALA A 38 -4.36 -10.55 -6.74
C ALA A 38 -2.94 -9.98 -6.61
N VAL A 39 -2.52 -9.06 -7.49
CA VAL A 39 -1.23 -8.36 -7.38
C VAL A 39 -1.19 -7.50 -6.12
N ALA A 40 -2.23 -6.72 -5.83
CA ALA A 40 -2.30 -5.88 -4.63
C ALA A 40 -2.23 -6.72 -3.34
N LEU A 41 -2.95 -7.85 -3.28
CA LEU A 41 -2.89 -8.80 -2.17
C LEU A 41 -1.51 -9.44 -2.03
N SER A 42 -0.85 -9.80 -3.13
CA SER A 42 0.50 -10.35 -3.10
C SER A 42 1.52 -9.35 -2.57
N LEU A 43 1.42 -8.08 -2.97
CA LEU A 43 2.27 -7.00 -2.43
C LEU A 43 2.01 -6.77 -0.94
N THR A 44 0.75 -6.85 -0.50
CA THR A 44 0.39 -6.75 0.92
C THR A 44 0.98 -7.92 1.72
N ALA A 45 0.94 -9.15 1.18
CA ALA A 45 1.56 -10.31 1.80
C ALA A 45 3.09 -10.16 1.91
N LEU A 46 3.75 -9.71 0.84
CA LEU A 46 5.19 -9.44 0.85
C LEU A 46 5.56 -8.35 1.86
N TRP A 47 4.75 -7.31 1.98
CA TRP A 47 4.94 -6.30 3.00
C TRP A 47 4.85 -6.89 4.42
N THR A 48 3.81 -7.67 4.72
CA THR A 48 3.67 -8.30 6.04
C THR A 48 4.81 -9.24 6.38
N ILE A 49 5.30 -10.02 5.40
CA ILE A 49 6.48 -10.88 5.55
C ILE A 49 7.74 -10.04 5.79
N SER A 50 7.92 -8.94 5.04
CA SER A 50 9.06 -8.03 5.24
C SER A 50 9.07 -7.41 6.63
N VAL A 51 7.91 -7.02 7.16
CA VAL A 51 7.78 -6.50 8.52
C VAL A 51 8.14 -7.55 9.56
N LEU A 52 7.75 -8.81 9.34
CA LEU A 52 8.11 -9.92 10.24
C LEU A 52 9.61 -10.22 10.23
N ALA A 53 10.26 -10.13 9.07
CA ALA A 53 11.68 -10.47 8.90
C ALA A 53 12.63 -9.36 9.34
N TYR A 54 12.31 -8.11 8.99
CA TYR A 54 13.24 -6.97 9.09
C TYR A 54 12.72 -5.85 9.99
N GLY A 55 11.47 -5.93 10.46
CA GLY A 55 10.80 -4.89 11.24
C GLY A 55 10.06 -3.86 10.37
N ALA A 56 9.18 -3.10 11.05
CA ALA A 56 8.25 -2.18 10.37
C ALA A 56 8.93 -0.96 9.72
N PHE A 57 10.14 -0.60 10.19
CA PHE A 57 10.87 0.58 9.72
C PHE A 57 11.97 0.26 8.71
N ALA A 58 12.13 -1.01 8.31
CA ALA A 58 13.05 -1.40 7.26
C ALA A 58 12.67 -0.72 5.93
N ILE A 59 13.66 -0.29 5.16
CA ILE A 59 13.47 0.37 3.85
C ILE A 59 12.63 -0.52 2.93
N SER A 60 12.91 -1.82 2.90
CA SER A 60 12.15 -2.80 2.12
C SER A 60 10.67 -2.84 2.52
N GLY A 61 10.37 -2.80 3.83
CA GLY A 61 9.00 -2.77 4.35
C GLY A 61 8.26 -1.50 3.95
N GLN A 62 8.93 -0.35 4.00
CA GLN A 62 8.34 0.94 3.61
C GLN A 62 8.04 1.00 2.10
N LEU A 63 8.96 0.54 1.26
CA LEU A 63 8.77 0.48 -0.20
C LEU A 63 7.64 -0.48 -0.58
N LEU A 64 7.58 -1.65 0.04
CA LEU A 64 6.50 -2.62 -0.20
C LEU A 64 5.15 -2.07 0.26
N PHE A 65 5.09 -1.35 1.38
CA PHE A 65 3.86 -0.70 1.84
C PHE A 65 3.34 0.30 0.82
N SER A 66 4.19 1.24 0.37
CA SER A 66 3.79 2.24 -0.64
C SER A 66 3.40 1.61 -1.97
N SER A 67 4.12 0.55 -2.40
CA SER A 67 3.77 -0.19 -3.61
C SER A 67 2.41 -0.89 -3.49
N ALA A 68 2.10 -1.49 -2.34
CA ALA A 68 0.80 -2.11 -2.07
C ALA A 68 -0.32 -1.06 -2.05
N SER A 69 -0.09 0.11 -1.43
CA SER A 69 -1.04 1.23 -1.40
C SER A 69 -1.36 1.73 -2.80
N LEU A 70 -0.36 1.92 -3.64
CA LEU A 70 -0.55 2.30 -5.06
C LEU A 70 -1.31 1.24 -5.84
N ALA A 71 -1.02 -0.05 -5.61
CA ALA A 71 -1.75 -1.14 -6.25
C ALA A 71 -3.24 -1.15 -5.84
N TRP A 72 -3.55 -0.91 -4.56
CA TRP A 72 -4.92 -0.80 -4.08
C TRP A 72 -5.65 0.41 -4.64
N LEU A 73 -5.00 1.58 -4.72
CA LEU A 73 -5.57 2.76 -5.40
C LEU A 73 -5.91 2.47 -6.86
N TRP A 74 -5.03 1.75 -7.55
CA TRP A 74 -5.28 1.34 -8.94
C TRP A 74 -6.46 0.37 -9.05
N VAL A 75 -6.59 -0.60 -8.15
CA VAL A 75 -7.73 -1.52 -8.11
C VAL A 75 -9.03 -0.74 -7.91
N LEU A 76 -9.07 0.14 -6.92
CA LEU A 76 -10.24 0.99 -6.66
C LEU A 76 -10.60 1.84 -7.88
N TYR A 77 -9.63 2.53 -8.47
CA TYR A 77 -9.87 3.32 -9.68
C TYR A 77 -10.46 2.48 -10.81
N ARG A 78 -9.93 1.29 -11.05
CA ARG A 78 -10.42 0.36 -12.08
C ARG A 78 -11.84 -0.12 -11.80
N LEU A 79 -12.17 -0.45 -10.56
CA LEU A 79 -13.52 -0.86 -10.17
C LEU A 79 -14.52 0.26 -10.44
N PHE A 80 -14.20 1.49 -10.06
CA PHE A 80 -15.06 2.64 -10.35
C PHE A 80 -15.24 2.91 -11.85
N VAL A 81 -14.17 2.74 -12.65
CA VAL A 81 -14.25 2.91 -14.11
C VAL A 81 -15.12 1.84 -14.76
N GLN A 82 -15.09 0.60 -14.25
CA GLN A 82 -15.87 -0.51 -14.81
C GLN A 82 -17.37 -0.40 -14.53
N ASP A 83 -17.77 0.22 -13.42
CA ASP A 83 -19.18 0.39 -13.02
C ASP A 83 -19.97 1.39 -13.90
N GLY A 84 -19.37 1.91 -14.97
CA GLY A 84 -20.04 2.81 -15.93
C GLY A 84 -20.41 4.17 -15.37
N ARG A 85 -20.04 4.49 -14.14
CA ARG A 85 -20.32 5.78 -13.47
C ARG A 85 -19.31 6.85 -13.84
N HIS A 86 -18.92 6.94 -15.12
CA HIS A 86 -17.91 7.90 -15.58
C HIS A 86 -18.22 9.36 -15.21
N ALA A 87 -19.50 9.74 -15.16
CA ALA A 87 -19.90 11.10 -14.80
C ALA A 87 -19.69 11.44 -13.31
N SER A 88 -19.77 10.44 -12.43
CA SER A 88 -19.54 10.60 -10.98
C SER A 88 -18.07 10.57 -10.59
N LEU A 89 -17.17 10.13 -11.48
CA LEU A 89 -15.72 10.01 -11.23
C LEU A 89 -14.95 11.30 -11.44
N THR A 90 -15.56 12.31 -12.09
CA THR A 90 -14.88 13.58 -12.36
C THR A 90 -14.34 14.24 -11.08
N PRO A 91 -15.09 14.29 -9.95
CA PRO A 91 -14.58 14.85 -8.70
C PRO A 91 -13.58 13.95 -7.96
N SER A 92 -13.58 12.63 -8.17
CA SER A 92 -12.68 11.71 -7.45
C SER A 92 -11.30 11.58 -8.09
N ARG A 93 -11.14 11.91 -9.39
CA ARG A 93 -9.84 11.86 -10.08
C ARG A 93 -8.75 12.68 -9.40
N PRO A 94 -8.96 13.95 -9.00
CA PRO A 94 -7.93 14.73 -8.33
C PRO A 94 -7.56 14.13 -6.95
N VAL A 95 -8.51 13.50 -6.26
CA VAL A 95 -8.23 12.84 -4.96
C VAL A 95 -7.34 11.63 -5.16
N VAL A 96 -7.63 10.77 -6.14
CA VAL A 96 -6.78 9.61 -6.48
C VAL A 96 -5.39 10.07 -6.91
N ALA A 97 -5.30 11.13 -7.73
CA ALA A 97 -4.02 11.68 -8.15
C ALA A 97 -3.22 12.27 -6.97
N ALA A 98 -3.88 12.96 -6.04
CA ALA A 98 -3.25 13.49 -4.83
C ALA A 98 -2.73 12.37 -3.93
N LEU A 99 -3.51 11.29 -3.73
CA LEU A 99 -3.09 10.13 -2.95
C LEU A 99 -1.90 9.40 -3.60
N ALA A 100 -1.95 9.21 -4.91
CA ALA A 100 -0.83 8.63 -5.65
C ALA A 100 0.44 9.50 -5.53
N PHE A 101 0.28 10.83 -5.58
CA PHE A 101 1.39 11.76 -5.39
C PHE A 101 1.99 11.67 -3.98
N VAL A 102 1.16 11.56 -2.93
CA VAL A 102 1.62 11.38 -1.54
C VAL A 102 2.44 10.09 -1.40
N GLU A 103 2.00 8.99 -2.01
CA GLU A 103 2.74 7.73 -1.99
C GLU A 103 4.06 7.80 -2.75
N LEU A 104 4.08 8.46 -3.91
CA LEU A 104 5.31 8.69 -4.67
C LEU A 104 6.28 9.56 -3.89
N LEU A 105 5.78 10.60 -3.21
CA LEU A 105 6.60 11.44 -2.34
C LEU A 105 7.17 10.63 -1.16
N GLN A 106 6.40 9.72 -0.58
CA GLN A 106 6.88 8.82 0.48
C GLN A 106 8.01 7.91 -0.03
N ILE A 107 7.87 7.34 -1.24
CA ILE A 107 8.94 6.55 -1.87
C ILE A 107 10.19 7.42 -2.08
N ALA A 108 10.03 8.63 -2.62
CA ALA A 108 11.14 9.55 -2.84
C ALA A 108 11.87 9.91 -1.54
N VAL A 109 11.11 10.19 -0.46
CA VAL A 109 11.66 10.45 0.87
C VAL A 109 12.44 9.25 1.40
N VAL A 110 11.90 8.03 1.27
CA VAL A 110 12.57 6.80 1.73
C VAL A 110 13.87 6.55 0.97
N LEU A 111 13.92 6.89 -0.33
CA LEU A 111 15.10 6.68 -1.17
C LEU A 111 16.15 7.82 -1.04
N ALA A 112 15.70 9.06 -0.82
CA ALA A 112 16.60 10.22 -0.78
C ALA A 112 17.26 10.41 0.60
N LEU A 113 16.65 9.96 1.68
CA LEU A 113 17.08 10.22 3.05
C LEU A 113 18.22 9.35 3.63
N PRO A 114 18.72 8.24 3.01
CA PRO A 114 19.88 7.54 3.57
C PRO A 114 21.12 8.41 3.75
N GLY A 115 21.21 9.55 3.03
CA GLY A 115 22.32 10.50 3.16
C GLY A 115 22.08 11.67 4.13
N LEU A 116 20.86 11.83 4.66
CA LEU A 116 20.50 12.92 5.57
C LEU A 116 20.43 12.51 7.05
N ASP A 117 20.44 11.21 7.32
CA ASP A 117 20.42 10.67 8.71
C ASP A 117 21.67 11.11 9.50
N GLU A 118 22.81 11.34 8.83
CA GLU A 118 24.03 11.84 9.46
C GLU A 118 23.92 13.31 9.89
N ALA A 119 23.07 14.11 9.22
CA ALA A 119 22.96 15.54 9.47
C ALA A 119 21.83 15.91 10.45
N MET A 120 20.76 15.12 10.55
CA MET A 120 19.53 15.48 11.26
C MET A 120 19.17 14.58 12.45
N GLY A 121 19.89 13.47 12.70
CA GLY A 121 19.56 12.49 13.74
C GLY A 121 18.41 11.55 13.35
N PRO A 122 18.14 10.48 14.13
CA PRO A 122 17.24 9.37 13.76
C PRO A 122 15.75 9.72 13.68
N ASP A 123 15.32 10.81 14.31
CA ASP A 123 13.90 11.16 14.45
C ASP A 123 13.18 11.76 13.23
N PRO A 124 13.80 12.56 12.33
CA PRO A 124 13.05 13.29 11.32
C PRO A 124 12.45 12.39 10.23
N ARG A 125 13.11 11.29 9.89
CA ARG A 125 12.64 10.33 8.88
C ARG A 125 11.35 9.63 9.31
N GLU A 126 11.28 9.16 10.55
CA GLU A 126 10.10 8.50 11.11
C GLU A 126 8.93 9.48 11.22
N ARG A 127 9.19 10.72 11.60
CA ARG A 127 8.15 11.77 11.68
C ARG A 127 7.58 12.10 10.30
N VAL A 128 8.42 12.31 9.30
CA VAL A 128 7.95 12.60 7.92
C VAL A 128 7.17 11.42 7.35
N ALA A 129 7.67 10.19 7.49
CA ALA A 129 6.97 9.00 7.04
C ALA A 129 5.62 8.82 7.74
N THR A 130 5.55 9.09 9.05
CA THR A 130 4.32 9.00 9.83
C THR A 130 3.30 10.05 9.39
N VAL A 131 3.71 11.30 9.17
CA VAL A 131 2.83 12.38 8.68
C VAL A 131 2.29 12.05 7.30
N LEU A 132 3.12 11.58 6.37
CA LEU A 132 2.68 11.19 5.04
C LEU A 132 1.67 10.02 5.07
N ARG A 133 1.90 9.03 5.95
CA ARG A 133 0.94 7.92 6.15
C ARG A 133 -0.39 8.39 6.72
N LEU A 134 -0.37 9.28 7.68
CA LEU A 134 -1.60 9.88 8.23
C LEU A 134 -2.36 10.67 7.17
N LEU A 135 -1.66 11.43 6.33
CA LEU A 135 -2.24 12.16 5.21
C LEU A 135 -2.88 11.21 4.18
N PHE A 136 -2.20 10.10 3.87
CA PHE A 136 -2.74 9.07 2.98
C PHE A 136 -4.00 8.42 3.58
N CYS A 137 -3.95 8.01 4.86
CA CYS A 137 -5.11 7.43 5.54
C CYS A 137 -6.30 8.40 5.59
N ALA A 138 -6.05 9.67 5.93
CA ALA A 138 -7.11 10.69 5.96
C ALA A 138 -7.70 10.92 4.57
N GLY A 139 -6.88 10.99 3.53
CA GLY A 139 -7.32 11.15 2.15
C GLY A 139 -8.09 9.94 1.60
N SER A 140 -7.71 8.72 2.01
CA SER A 140 -8.41 7.50 1.61
C SER A 140 -9.80 7.36 2.22
N LEU A 141 -10.08 8.03 3.35
CA LEU A 141 -11.41 8.08 3.96
C LEU A 141 -12.38 8.99 3.20
N VAL A 142 -11.87 9.87 2.33
CA VAL A 142 -12.69 10.79 1.53
C VAL A 142 -13.11 10.18 0.18
N LEU A 143 -12.46 9.07 -0.21
CA LEU A 143 -12.78 8.30 -1.43
C LEU A 143 -13.95 7.35 -1.21
#